data_1ee27b9eac1e7fe1cfa5d621e09eb9d5
#
_entry.id   1ee27b9eac1e7fe1cfa5d621e09eb9d5
#
_cell.length_a   1.000
_cell.length_b   1.000
_cell.length_c   1.000
_cell.angle_alpha   90.00
_cell.angle_beta   90.00
_cell.angle_gamma   90.00
#
_symmetry.space_group_name_H-M   'P 1'
#
loop_
_entity.id
_entity.type
_entity.pdbx_description
1 polymer ?
#
loop_
_entity_poly.entity_id
_entity_poly.type
_entity_poly.pdbx_seq_one_letter_code
_entity_poly.pdbx_strand_id
1 'polypeptide(L)'
;MAITVQPVNEVLFDDVQTIFGLRGQAARCQCQGYRMGWYAQHSDDVQGRRELLRDQVIEGHGLVAHLDGEPVGWCSLAPRSDYAYLRQTTWKGRHEDKDDASIWAVTCFVTRVGFRHQGVSRALAAGTIDVARDQGARAVEAYPMKPAPGKDVTWGEMHVGALSAFLDAGFQVVHVPSLRRAIVRYEF
;
A
#
# COMPACT_ATOMS: atom_id res chain seq x y z
N MET A 1 20.44 -13.29 -3.23
CA MET A 1 19.73 -12.04 -2.89
C MET A 1 18.46 -12.42 -2.15
N ALA A 2 18.38 -12.05 -0.89
CA ALA A 2 17.22 -12.35 -0.04
C ALA A 2 16.44 -11.07 0.26
N ILE A 3 15.13 -11.08 0.00
CA ILE A 3 14.23 -10.00 0.41
C ILE A 3 13.65 -10.38 1.76
N THR A 4 13.81 -9.51 2.76
CA THR A 4 13.14 -9.60 4.06
C THR A 4 12.09 -8.50 4.15
N VAL A 5 10.96 -8.79 4.80
CA VAL A 5 9.87 -7.83 5.04
C VAL A 5 9.64 -7.73 6.54
N GLN A 6 9.53 -6.51 7.04
CA GLN A 6 9.36 -6.22 8.46
C GLN A 6 8.21 -5.22 8.67
N PRO A 7 7.49 -5.30 9.81
CA PRO A 7 6.60 -4.22 10.25
C PRO A 7 7.37 -2.92 10.38
N VAL A 8 6.73 -1.82 10.02
CA VAL A 8 7.43 -0.53 9.92
C VAL A 8 7.87 0.04 11.26
N ASN A 9 7.22 -0.31 12.35
CA ASN A 9 7.63 0.09 13.71
C ASN A 9 8.91 -0.61 14.21
N GLU A 10 9.42 -1.59 13.48
CA GLU A 10 10.68 -2.28 13.74
C GLU A 10 11.86 -1.70 12.96
N VAL A 11 11.63 -0.67 12.13
CA VAL A 11 12.67 -0.05 11.27
C VAL A 11 12.84 1.43 11.58
N LEU A 12 13.97 1.99 11.15
CA LEU A 12 14.22 3.43 11.29
C LEU A 12 13.35 4.22 10.28
N PHE A 13 12.80 5.35 10.72
CA PHE A 13 12.05 6.24 9.82
C PHE A 13 12.90 6.73 8.65
N ASP A 14 14.21 6.84 8.83
CA ASP A 14 15.14 7.24 7.77
C ASP A 14 15.24 6.19 6.66
N ASP A 15 15.04 4.91 6.96
CA ASP A 15 14.93 3.85 5.95
C ASP A 15 13.69 4.04 5.08
N VAL A 16 12.56 4.38 5.72
CA VAL A 16 11.33 4.73 5.00
C VAL A 16 11.57 5.92 4.07
N GLN A 17 12.20 6.99 4.56
CA GLN A 17 12.53 8.17 3.75
C GLN A 17 13.52 7.87 2.62
N THR A 18 14.46 6.95 2.84
CA THR A 18 15.37 6.46 1.81
C THR A 18 14.64 5.79 0.66
N ILE A 19 13.60 5.01 0.95
CA ILE A 19 12.74 4.38 -0.08
C ILE A 19 11.97 5.45 -0.88
N PHE A 20 11.40 6.45 -0.20
CA PHE A 20 10.64 7.53 -0.83
C PHE A 20 11.52 8.44 -1.69
N GLY A 21 12.78 8.62 -1.30
CA GLY A 21 13.76 9.45 -1.98
C GLY A 21 13.48 10.95 -1.83
N LEU A 22 14.27 11.75 -2.54
CA LEU A 22 14.21 13.21 -2.45
C LEU A 22 13.36 13.86 -3.55
N ARG A 23 12.93 13.11 -4.56
CA ARG A 23 12.24 13.63 -5.76
C ARG A 23 11.13 12.68 -6.22
N GLY A 24 10.19 13.23 -6.97
CA GLY A 24 9.11 12.46 -7.58
C GLY A 24 7.85 12.37 -6.71
N GLN A 25 6.90 11.58 -7.18
CA GLN A 25 5.57 11.50 -6.58
C GLN A 25 5.62 10.92 -5.16
N ALA A 26 6.40 9.87 -4.92
CA ALA A 26 6.52 9.26 -3.59
C ALA A 26 7.02 10.27 -2.55
N ALA A 27 8.10 11.00 -2.84
CA ALA A 27 8.66 12.02 -1.96
C ALA A 27 7.65 13.14 -1.62
N ARG A 28 6.77 13.51 -2.55
CA ARG A 28 5.74 14.54 -2.34
C ARG A 28 4.51 14.00 -1.60
N CYS A 29 4.03 12.82 -2.00
CA CYS A 29 2.80 12.23 -1.51
C CYS A 29 2.93 11.69 -0.08
N GLN A 30 4.09 11.15 0.28
CA GLN A 30 4.32 10.46 1.56
C GLN A 30 3.23 9.44 1.89
N CYS A 31 2.66 8.77 0.87
CA CYS A 31 1.52 7.84 0.93
C CYS A 31 0.24 8.38 1.59
N GLN A 32 0.04 9.68 1.65
CA GLN A 32 -1.13 10.30 2.31
C GLN A 32 -2.38 10.40 1.43
N GLY A 33 -2.33 10.03 0.15
CA GLY A 33 -3.41 10.27 -0.82
C GLY A 33 -4.77 9.75 -0.42
N TYR A 34 -4.85 8.52 0.11
CA TYR A 34 -6.11 7.93 0.55
C TYR A 34 -6.56 8.36 1.96
N ARG A 35 -5.68 9.02 2.72
CA ARG A 35 -5.98 9.54 4.06
C ARG A 35 -6.46 10.99 4.03
N MET A 36 -5.85 11.86 3.19
CA MET A 36 -6.06 13.31 3.19
C MET A 36 -6.94 13.82 2.05
N GLY A 37 -7.14 13.04 0.99
CA GLY A 37 -7.80 13.47 -0.24
C GLY A 37 -6.91 14.30 -1.18
N TRP A 38 -7.43 14.51 -2.37
CA TRP A 38 -6.64 15.02 -3.50
C TRP A 38 -6.08 16.44 -3.25
N TYR A 39 -6.88 17.37 -2.76
CA TYR A 39 -6.43 18.76 -2.55
C TYR A 39 -5.31 18.87 -1.51
N ALA A 40 -5.47 18.21 -0.37
CA ALA A 40 -4.47 18.21 0.68
C ALA A 40 -3.18 17.50 0.23
N GLN A 41 -3.31 16.42 -0.53
CA GLN A 41 -2.19 15.68 -1.11
C GLN A 41 -1.36 16.52 -2.11
N HIS A 42 -1.98 17.47 -2.81
CA HIS A 42 -1.32 18.32 -3.81
C HIS A 42 -0.96 19.72 -3.28
N SER A 43 -1.14 19.97 -2.00
CA SER A 43 -0.62 21.17 -1.34
C SER A 43 0.91 21.16 -1.32
N ASP A 44 1.53 22.29 -1.04
CA ASP A 44 3.00 22.41 -0.89
C ASP A 44 3.51 21.91 0.48
N ASP A 45 2.62 21.51 1.38
CA ASP A 45 2.96 21.02 2.72
C ASP A 45 3.45 19.57 2.68
N VAL A 46 4.63 19.35 2.12
CA VAL A 46 5.32 18.06 2.12
C VAL A 46 5.77 17.68 3.53
N GLN A 47 6.18 18.66 4.33
CA GLN A 47 6.65 18.41 5.69
C GLN A 47 5.53 17.89 6.60
N GLY A 48 4.35 18.48 6.55
CA GLY A 48 3.20 17.98 7.31
C GLY A 48 2.81 16.54 6.91
N ARG A 49 2.87 16.21 5.61
CA ARG A 49 2.65 14.82 5.16
C ARG A 49 3.72 13.84 5.67
N ARG A 50 4.96 14.30 5.77
CA ARG A 50 6.07 13.50 6.33
C ARG A 50 5.89 13.23 7.82
N GLU A 51 5.38 14.20 8.56
CA GLU A 51 5.05 14.06 9.99
C GLU A 51 3.90 13.06 10.19
N LEU A 52 2.82 13.18 9.40
CA LEU A 52 1.74 12.19 9.40
C LEU A 52 2.22 10.77 9.06
N LEU A 53 3.15 10.62 8.12
CA LEU A 53 3.75 9.32 7.84
C LEU A 53 4.57 8.82 9.02
N ARG A 54 5.27 9.70 9.74
CA ARG A 54 6.04 9.32 10.94
C ARG A 54 5.11 8.76 12.04
N ASP A 55 3.97 9.38 12.26
CA ASP A 55 2.98 8.90 13.23
C ASP A 55 2.48 7.50 12.84
N GLN A 56 2.19 7.26 11.56
CA GLN A 56 1.79 5.93 11.05
C GLN A 56 2.89 4.88 11.24
N VAL A 57 4.15 5.26 11.07
CA VAL A 57 5.30 4.37 11.33
C VAL A 57 5.34 3.96 12.80
N ILE A 58 5.14 4.91 13.71
CA ILE A 58 5.08 4.65 15.16
C ILE A 58 3.91 3.72 15.52
N GLU A 59 2.77 3.90 14.86
CA GLU A 59 1.57 3.05 15.04
C GLU A 59 1.73 1.64 14.41
N GLY A 60 2.80 1.39 13.66
CA GLY A 60 3.01 0.12 12.95
C GLY A 60 2.19 -0.02 11.66
N HIS A 61 1.72 1.08 11.10
CA HIS A 61 0.86 1.12 9.92
C HIS A 61 1.67 1.09 8.62
N GLY A 62 2.28 -0.04 8.33
CA GLY A 62 3.04 -0.28 7.10
C GLY A 62 4.09 -1.36 7.22
N LEU A 63 4.75 -1.64 6.11
CA LEU A 63 5.84 -2.61 6.00
C LEU A 63 7.00 -2.02 5.22
N VAL A 64 8.20 -2.48 5.55
CA VAL A 64 9.42 -2.19 4.79
C VAL A 64 10.03 -3.49 4.28
N ALA A 65 10.44 -3.49 3.03
CA ALA A 65 11.24 -4.54 2.44
C ALA A 65 12.71 -4.12 2.34
N HIS A 66 13.60 -5.01 2.76
CA HIS A 66 15.05 -4.89 2.60
C HIS A 66 15.55 -5.96 1.62
N LEU A 67 16.50 -5.61 0.78
CA LEU A 67 17.22 -6.53 -0.10
C LEU A 67 18.68 -6.52 0.32
N ASP A 68 19.16 -7.65 0.84
CA ASP A 68 20.53 -7.79 1.39
C ASP A 68 20.88 -6.67 2.41
N GLY A 69 19.90 -6.25 3.23
CA GLY A 69 20.03 -5.20 4.26
C GLY A 69 19.76 -3.77 3.78
N GLU A 70 19.62 -3.53 2.48
CA GLU A 70 19.27 -2.21 1.92
C GLU A 70 17.75 -1.99 1.94
N PRO A 71 17.22 -0.86 2.43
CA PRO A 71 15.80 -0.54 2.38
C PRO A 71 15.37 -0.23 0.93
N VAL A 72 14.48 -1.06 0.39
CA VAL A 72 14.14 -1.03 -1.05
C VAL A 72 12.66 -0.90 -1.34
N GLY A 73 11.79 -1.15 -0.38
CA GLY A 73 10.35 -1.12 -0.61
C GLY A 73 9.52 -0.74 0.61
N TRP A 74 8.44 -0.04 0.36
CA TRP A 74 7.42 0.37 1.32
C TRP A 74 6.05 -0.15 0.89
N CYS A 75 5.24 -0.55 1.85
CA CYS A 75 3.82 -0.83 1.67
C CYS A 75 3.01 -0.15 2.78
N SER A 76 2.00 0.63 2.39
CA SER A 76 1.04 1.20 3.33
C SER A 76 -0.03 0.16 3.66
N LEU A 77 -0.12 -0.21 4.94
CA LEU A 77 -1.06 -1.18 5.49
C LEU A 77 -1.59 -0.65 6.83
N ALA A 78 -2.91 -0.51 6.96
CA ALA A 78 -3.56 -0.03 8.18
C ALA A 78 -5.04 -0.45 8.20
N PRO A 79 -5.77 -0.29 9.32
CA PRO A 79 -7.21 -0.45 9.34
C PRO A 79 -7.89 0.31 8.20
N ARG A 80 -8.84 -0.32 7.52
CA ARG A 80 -9.53 0.27 6.35
C ARG A 80 -10.24 1.58 6.67
N SER A 81 -10.72 1.72 7.90
CA SER A 81 -11.35 2.94 8.44
C SER A 81 -10.44 4.18 8.38
N ASP A 82 -9.12 3.99 8.43
CA ASP A 82 -8.13 5.09 8.39
C ASP A 82 -8.04 5.77 7.02
N TYR A 83 -8.54 5.12 5.97
CA TYR A 83 -8.45 5.62 4.60
C TYR A 83 -9.77 6.25 4.16
N ALA A 84 -10.07 7.45 4.66
CA ALA A 84 -11.32 8.15 4.41
C ALA A 84 -11.65 8.33 2.91
N TYR A 85 -10.65 8.50 2.06
CA TYR A 85 -10.82 8.71 0.62
C TYR A 85 -10.83 7.43 -0.21
N LEU A 86 -10.50 6.30 0.37
CA LEU A 86 -10.64 5.00 -0.28
C LEU A 86 -12.10 4.71 -0.64
N ARG A 87 -13.04 5.18 0.16
CA ARG A 87 -14.49 5.02 0.00
C ARG A 87 -15.01 5.53 -1.34
N GLN A 88 -14.44 6.60 -1.87
CA GLN A 88 -14.90 7.20 -3.13
C GLN A 88 -14.56 6.35 -4.36
N THR A 89 -13.44 5.65 -4.32
CA THR A 89 -12.89 4.96 -5.49
C THR A 89 -13.25 3.49 -5.58
N THR A 90 -13.60 2.85 -4.47
CA THR A 90 -13.68 1.38 -4.39
C THR A 90 -15.04 0.84 -3.97
N TRP A 91 -15.97 1.70 -3.55
CA TRP A 91 -17.25 1.26 -2.95
C TRP A 91 -18.40 1.14 -3.91
N LYS A 92 -18.20 1.38 -5.19
CA LYS A 92 -19.27 1.24 -6.18
C LYS A 92 -19.83 -0.19 -6.19
N GLY A 93 -21.12 -0.33 -5.85
CA GLY A 93 -21.82 -1.62 -5.83
C GLY A 93 -21.49 -2.53 -4.63
N ARG A 94 -20.88 -1.99 -3.57
CA ARG A 94 -20.63 -2.72 -2.32
C ARG A 94 -21.54 -2.21 -1.21
N HIS A 95 -21.99 -3.12 -0.35
CA HIS A 95 -22.92 -2.85 0.76
C HIS A 95 -22.34 -3.20 2.13
N GLU A 96 -21.07 -3.57 2.20
CA GLU A 96 -20.37 -3.84 3.46
C GLU A 96 -20.18 -2.57 4.29
N ASP A 97 -19.97 -2.73 5.60
CA ASP A 97 -19.57 -1.64 6.47
C ASP A 97 -18.20 -1.11 6.04
N LYS A 98 -18.17 0.15 5.65
CA LYS A 98 -16.96 0.83 5.18
C LYS A 98 -15.99 1.14 6.30
N ASP A 99 -16.49 1.25 7.52
CA ASP A 99 -15.75 1.62 8.72
C ASP A 99 -15.31 0.41 9.55
N ASP A 100 -15.47 -0.81 9.02
CA ASP A 100 -14.99 -2.03 9.65
C ASP A 100 -13.46 -2.00 9.82
N ALA A 101 -13.02 -1.63 11.02
CA ALA A 101 -11.60 -1.53 11.38
C ALA A 101 -10.91 -2.89 11.50
N SER A 102 -11.68 -4.00 11.54
CA SER A 102 -11.12 -5.36 11.56
C SER A 102 -10.58 -5.80 10.19
N ILE A 103 -10.93 -5.09 9.11
CA ILE A 103 -10.35 -5.28 7.78
C ILE A 103 -9.22 -4.28 7.59
N TRP A 104 -8.03 -4.76 7.32
CA TRP A 104 -6.88 -3.93 7.02
C TRP A 104 -6.73 -3.73 5.51
N ALA A 105 -6.32 -2.55 5.09
CA ALA A 105 -6.25 -2.16 3.69
C ALA A 105 -4.82 -1.88 3.24
N VAL A 106 -4.45 -2.47 2.10
CA VAL A 106 -3.22 -2.19 1.37
C VAL A 106 -3.52 -1.13 0.32
N THR A 107 -2.93 0.05 0.42
CA THR A 107 -3.28 1.19 -0.43
C THR A 107 -2.17 1.73 -1.30
N CYS A 108 -0.91 1.51 -0.93
CA CYS A 108 0.22 2.09 -1.64
C CYS A 108 1.47 1.21 -1.55
N PHE A 109 2.18 1.08 -2.66
CA PHE A 109 3.52 0.52 -2.73
C PHE A 109 4.50 1.56 -3.28
N VAL A 110 5.68 1.63 -2.69
CA VAL A 110 6.81 2.36 -3.23
C VAL A 110 7.99 1.40 -3.34
N THR A 111 8.55 1.26 -4.53
CA THR A 111 9.82 0.57 -4.73
C THR A 111 10.90 1.60 -5.08
N ARG A 112 11.97 1.62 -4.30
CA ARG A 112 13.11 2.51 -4.49
C ARG A 112 13.65 2.41 -5.91
N VAL A 113 14.03 3.53 -6.48
CA VAL A 113 14.65 3.60 -7.81
C VAL A 113 15.92 2.74 -7.83
N GLY A 114 16.08 1.92 -8.87
CA GLY A 114 17.18 0.96 -8.99
C GLY A 114 16.86 -0.45 -8.49
N PHE A 115 15.78 -0.65 -7.71
CA PHE A 115 15.41 -1.96 -7.15
C PHE A 115 14.10 -2.53 -7.73
N ARG A 116 13.62 -1.95 -8.82
CA ARG A 116 12.42 -2.42 -9.53
C ARG A 116 12.69 -3.74 -10.26
N HIS A 117 11.61 -4.50 -10.52
CA HIS A 117 11.66 -5.81 -11.19
C HIS A 117 12.46 -6.89 -10.45
N GLN A 118 12.71 -6.71 -9.16
CA GLN A 118 13.44 -7.66 -8.31
C GLN A 118 12.53 -8.39 -7.30
N GLY A 119 11.20 -8.38 -7.51
CA GLY A 119 10.25 -9.09 -6.65
C GLY A 119 9.79 -8.34 -5.39
N VAL A 120 10.27 -7.09 -5.16
CA VAL A 120 10.00 -6.30 -3.95
C VAL A 120 8.50 -6.18 -3.66
N SER A 121 7.67 -5.80 -4.65
CA SER A 121 6.23 -5.65 -4.47
C SER A 121 5.50 -6.97 -4.20
N ARG A 122 6.01 -8.10 -4.72
CA ARG A 122 5.46 -9.43 -4.42
C ARG A 122 5.77 -9.83 -2.98
N ALA A 123 7.00 -9.60 -2.52
CA ALA A 123 7.39 -9.87 -1.14
C ALA A 123 6.57 -9.02 -0.15
N LEU A 124 6.39 -7.71 -0.45
CA LEU A 124 5.55 -6.84 0.35
C LEU A 124 4.08 -7.29 0.37
N ALA A 125 3.50 -7.67 -0.78
CA ALA A 125 2.13 -8.16 -0.83
C ALA A 125 1.93 -9.42 0.04
N ALA A 126 2.87 -10.36 -0.01
CA ALA A 126 2.84 -11.54 0.86
C ALA A 126 2.99 -11.16 2.34
N GLY A 127 3.94 -10.27 2.67
CA GLY A 127 4.20 -9.85 4.05
C GLY A 127 3.02 -9.11 4.71
N THR A 128 2.09 -8.53 3.92
CA THR A 128 0.89 -7.88 4.49
C THR A 128 0.01 -8.86 5.26
N ILE A 129 0.00 -10.13 4.88
CA ILE A 129 -0.82 -11.17 5.51
C ILE A 129 -0.35 -11.41 6.95
N ASP A 130 0.94 -11.63 7.14
CA ASP A 130 1.49 -11.92 8.46
C ASP A 130 1.38 -10.71 9.38
N VAL A 131 1.78 -9.52 8.91
CA VAL A 131 1.71 -8.30 9.71
C VAL A 131 0.27 -7.96 10.13
N ALA A 132 -0.70 -8.06 9.22
CA ALA A 132 -2.09 -7.78 9.57
C ALA A 132 -2.67 -8.83 10.53
N ARG A 133 -2.30 -10.11 10.37
CA ARG A 133 -2.71 -11.18 11.29
C ARG A 133 -2.18 -10.93 12.71
N ASP A 134 -0.91 -10.57 12.84
CA ASP A 134 -0.27 -10.28 14.12
C ASP A 134 -0.88 -9.04 14.81
N GLN A 135 -1.42 -8.11 14.03
CA GLN A 135 -2.19 -6.96 14.51
C GLN A 135 -3.67 -7.27 14.80
N GLY A 136 -4.10 -8.52 14.67
CA GLY A 136 -5.46 -8.96 14.98
C GLY A 136 -6.51 -8.61 13.91
N ALA A 137 -6.09 -8.34 12.68
CA ALA A 137 -7.02 -8.13 11.58
C ALA A 137 -7.83 -9.42 11.30
N ARG A 138 -9.07 -9.27 10.85
CA ARG A 138 -9.93 -10.36 10.35
C ARG A 138 -9.62 -10.69 8.90
N ALA A 139 -9.21 -9.69 8.13
CA ALA A 139 -8.89 -9.82 6.72
C ALA A 139 -7.95 -8.70 6.24
N VAL A 140 -7.24 -8.96 5.16
CA VAL A 140 -6.50 -7.94 4.40
C VAL A 140 -7.17 -7.72 3.05
N GLU A 141 -7.43 -6.47 2.70
CA GLU A 141 -8.02 -6.07 1.43
C GLU A 141 -7.07 -5.18 0.63
N ALA A 142 -6.99 -5.37 -0.68
CA ALA A 142 -6.18 -4.55 -1.57
C ALA A 142 -6.95 -4.19 -2.85
N TYR A 143 -6.48 -3.17 -3.57
CA TYR A 143 -7.21 -2.50 -4.65
C TYR A 143 -6.38 -2.44 -5.94
N PRO A 144 -5.81 -3.54 -6.42
CA PRO A 144 -4.89 -3.54 -7.54
C PRO A 144 -5.54 -3.10 -8.86
N MET A 145 -4.69 -2.59 -9.74
CA MET A 145 -5.07 -2.35 -11.13
C MET A 145 -5.12 -3.66 -11.91
N LYS A 146 -6.14 -3.76 -12.77
CA LYS A 146 -6.28 -4.82 -13.77
C LYS A 146 -5.77 -4.33 -15.12
N PRO A 147 -4.96 -5.10 -15.83
CA PRO A 147 -4.77 -4.88 -17.26
C PRO A 147 -6.10 -4.90 -18.00
N ALA A 148 -6.29 -3.99 -18.94
CA ALA A 148 -7.46 -3.97 -19.82
C ALA A 148 -7.00 -3.96 -21.28
N PRO A 149 -7.72 -4.60 -22.23
CA PRO A 149 -7.35 -4.62 -23.63
C PRO A 149 -7.12 -3.20 -24.16
N GLY A 150 -5.99 -2.97 -24.83
CA GLY A 150 -5.65 -1.70 -25.45
C GLY A 150 -5.33 -0.55 -24.49
N LYS A 151 -5.12 -0.84 -23.20
CA LYS A 151 -4.73 0.18 -22.19
C LYS A 151 -3.62 -0.34 -21.29
N ASP A 152 -2.47 0.29 -21.37
CA ASP A 152 -1.37 0.03 -20.45
C ASP A 152 -1.67 0.60 -19.07
N VAL A 153 -1.10 -0.02 -18.05
CA VAL A 153 -1.12 0.50 -16.68
C VAL A 153 0.10 1.38 -16.50
N THR A 154 -0.14 2.65 -16.22
CA THR A 154 0.95 3.61 -16.00
C THR A 154 1.63 3.40 -14.66
N TRP A 155 2.85 3.90 -14.51
CA TRP A 155 3.58 3.87 -13.25
C TRP A 155 2.82 4.54 -12.09
N GLY A 156 2.15 5.65 -12.38
CA GLY A 156 1.32 6.35 -11.40
C GLY A 156 0.12 5.53 -10.92
N GLU A 157 -0.41 4.64 -11.77
CA GLU A 157 -1.52 3.76 -11.42
C GLU A 157 -1.04 2.50 -10.66
N MET A 158 0.22 2.09 -10.85
CA MET A 158 0.80 0.89 -10.22
C MET A 158 1.10 1.03 -8.73
N HIS A 159 0.98 2.23 -8.15
CA HIS A 159 1.21 2.43 -6.72
C HIS A 159 0.29 1.58 -5.82
N VAL A 160 -0.86 1.14 -6.30
CA VAL A 160 -1.78 0.24 -5.58
C VAL A 160 -1.41 -1.24 -5.70
N GLY A 161 -0.32 -1.56 -6.38
CA GLY A 161 0.16 -2.93 -6.63
C GLY A 161 -0.46 -3.60 -7.85
N ALA A 162 0.21 -4.64 -8.34
CA ALA A 162 -0.26 -5.47 -9.44
C ALA A 162 -1.18 -6.58 -8.93
N LEU A 163 -2.25 -6.86 -9.66
CA LEU A 163 -3.19 -7.94 -9.31
C LEU A 163 -2.48 -9.30 -9.15
N SER A 164 -1.53 -9.62 -10.05
CA SER A 164 -0.78 -10.87 -9.98
C SER A 164 0.00 -11.05 -8.68
N ALA A 165 0.57 -9.97 -8.13
CA ALA A 165 1.33 -10.05 -6.89
C ALA A 165 0.46 -10.48 -5.69
N PHE A 166 -0.77 -10.02 -5.64
CA PHE A 166 -1.73 -10.40 -4.61
C PHE A 166 -2.28 -11.82 -4.82
N LEU A 167 -2.61 -12.19 -6.07
CA LEU A 167 -3.08 -13.55 -6.37
C LEU A 167 -2.01 -14.59 -6.04
N ASP A 168 -0.75 -14.33 -6.38
CA ASP A 168 0.38 -15.18 -6.02
C ASP A 168 0.57 -15.32 -4.50
N ALA A 169 0.20 -14.29 -3.73
CA ALA A 169 0.20 -14.31 -2.27
C ALA A 169 -1.04 -15.00 -1.64
N GLY A 170 -2.00 -15.45 -2.45
CA GLY A 170 -3.18 -16.18 -1.99
C GLY A 170 -4.44 -15.31 -1.78
N PHE A 171 -4.41 -14.03 -2.13
CA PHE A 171 -5.62 -13.20 -2.13
C PHE A 171 -6.61 -13.68 -3.20
N GLN A 172 -7.89 -13.48 -2.94
CA GLN A 172 -8.97 -13.80 -3.87
C GLN A 172 -9.68 -12.53 -4.33
N VAL A 173 -10.13 -12.50 -5.59
CA VAL A 173 -10.94 -11.39 -6.12
C VAL A 173 -12.33 -11.47 -5.48
N VAL A 174 -12.70 -10.45 -4.71
CA VAL A 174 -14.02 -10.36 -4.05
C VAL A 174 -14.96 -9.38 -4.74
N HIS A 175 -14.43 -8.43 -5.51
CA HIS A 175 -15.26 -7.47 -6.23
C HIS A 175 -14.51 -6.83 -7.42
N VAL A 176 -15.25 -6.43 -8.46
CA VAL A 176 -14.70 -5.78 -9.66
C VAL A 176 -15.50 -4.49 -9.94
N PRO A 177 -15.15 -3.35 -9.32
CA PRO A 177 -15.90 -2.11 -9.46
C PRO A 177 -15.79 -1.46 -10.85
N SER A 178 -14.78 -1.85 -11.63
CA SER A 178 -14.57 -1.36 -13.00
C SER A 178 -13.72 -2.33 -13.83
N LEU A 179 -13.65 -2.10 -15.14
CA LEU A 179 -12.81 -2.91 -16.04
C LEU A 179 -11.32 -2.89 -15.66
N ARG A 180 -10.85 -1.82 -15.01
CA ARG A 180 -9.43 -1.60 -14.69
C ARG A 180 -9.09 -1.79 -13.22
N ARG A 181 -10.05 -2.14 -12.35
CA ARG A 181 -9.79 -2.31 -10.91
C ARG A 181 -10.42 -3.58 -10.39
N ALA A 182 -9.68 -4.32 -9.61
CA ALA A 182 -10.19 -5.40 -8.78
C ALA A 182 -10.07 -5.03 -7.31
N ILE A 183 -10.89 -5.65 -6.49
CA ILE A 183 -10.73 -5.68 -5.04
C ILE A 183 -10.41 -7.12 -4.68
N VAL A 184 -9.30 -7.30 -4.03
CA VAL A 184 -8.84 -8.62 -3.58
C VAL A 184 -8.77 -8.65 -2.08
N ARG A 185 -9.03 -9.82 -1.48
CA ARG A 185 -9.05 -10.01 -0.04
C ARG A 185 -8.42 -11.34 0.33
N TYR A 186 -7.76 -11.35 1.48
CA TYR A 186 -7.31 -12.54 2.19
C TYR A 186 -8.02 -12.57 3.54
N GLU A 187 -8.81 -13.61 3.80
CA GLU A 187 -9.52 -13.84 5.07
C GLU A 187 -8.63 -14.71 5.97
N PHE A 188 -8.64 -14.46 7.29
CA PHE A 188 -7.89 -15.25 8.27
C PHE A 188 -8.73 -16.34 8.91
#